data_44fa7e41dd5fe3f90c63b4d4dc5f3491
#
_entry.id   44fa7e41dd5fe3f90c63b4d4dc5f3491
#
_cell.length_a   1.000
_cell.length_b   1.000
_cell.length_c   1.000
_cell.angle_alpha   90.00
_cell.angle_beta   90.00
_cell.angle_gamma   90.00
#
_symmetry.space_group_name_H-M   'P 1'
#
loop_
_entity.id
_entity.type
_entity.pdbx_description
1 polymer ?
#
loop_
_entity_poly.entity_id
_entity_poly.type
_entity_poly.pdbx_seq_one_letter_code
_entity_poly.pdbx_strand_id
1 'polypeptide(L)'
;KNSDIAFGSGADDVSDGSYLAPVNSDDWDEPWKFIQSTSYLLKKAEESGLTDDEIGRWKAEAHFFRAYNYWKLVKFYGGVPKIEIPLNTSSEQLYTPRSSQQEIIDFIIDDLDKAIPLLPKQSQLTTEELGRTTQGAALALKARVSLYEGTWEKYHQGSNADMYIQSAIDAAQALVDSKEYALFRDKGKESYKYLHILEGDDSKEVLLARRYYKLRVTHNWTRELWFGAMVPTKNLADMYLCNDGLPIDKSPLFKGFQYQTSEFENRDSRMEQTFIVPGSEVFFEGGLWTPTYPGFVGNSATRTGYMIRKFLDETLDAAQFIGEYDFKE
;
A
#
# COMPACT_ATOMS: atom_id res chain seq x y z
N LYS A 1 0.52 -11.23 4.87
CA LYS A 1 0.45 -12.14 6.04
C LYS A 1 1.85 -12.61 6.46
N ASN A 2 2.83 -12.61 5.56
CA ASN A 2 4.19 -13.12 5.78
C ASN A 2 5.13 -11.95 6.04
N SER A 3 5.15 -11.46 7.28
CA SER A 3 5.98 -10.33 7.67
C SER A 3 6.45 -10.52 9.12
N ASP A 4 7.66 -10.09 9.41
CA ASP A 4 8.22 -10.06 10.75
C ASP A 4 7.68 -8.91 11.61
N ILE A 5 6.95 -7.96 11.00
CA ILE A 5 6.34 -6.82 11.69
C ILE A 5 4.86 -6.98 12.02
N ALA A 6 4.19 -7.97 11.42
CA ALA A 6 2.78 -8.24 11.68
C ALA A 6 2.48 -9.73 11.66
N PHE A 7 1.56 -10.15 12.52
CA PHE A 7 1.11 -11.54 12.63
C PHE A 7 -0.38 -11.63 12.31
N GLY A 8 -0.76 -12.59 11.47
CA GLY A 8 -2.15 -12.84 11.10
C GLY A 8 -2.90 -13.73 12.09
N SER A 9 -4.13 -14.04 11.79
CA SER A 9 -5.04 -14.84 12.65
C SER A 9 -4.68 -16.32 12.75
N GLY A 10 -3.75 -16.83 11.95
CA GLY A 10 -3.37 -18.25 11.92
C GLY A 10 -1.91 -18.48 11.54
N ALA A 11 -1.47 -19.71 11.63
CA ALA A 11 -0.22 -20.16 11.03
C ALA A 11 -0.31 -19.88 9.51
N ASP A 12 0.83 -19.53 8.92
CA ASP A 12 0.95 -19.26 7.49
C ASP A 12 1.83 -20.36 6.88
N ASP A 13 1.33 -21.00 5.85
CA ASP A 13 1.98 -22.14 5.20
C ASP A 13 3.40 -21.83 4.70
N VAL A 14 3.67 -20.55 4.35
CA VAL A 14 5.02 -20.12 3.98
C VAL A 14 5.93 -20.06 5.18
N SER A 15 5.43 -19.56 6.32
CA SER A 15 6.22 -19.42 7.55
C SER A 15 6.50 -20.75 8.23
N ASP A 16 5.59 -21.73 8.11
CA ASP A 16 5.78 -23.07 8.70
C ASP A 16 6.41 -24.09 7.72
N GLY A 17 6.64 -23.67 6.47
CA GLY A 17 7.27 -24.51 5.45
C GLY A 17 6.34 -25.54 4.81
N SER A 18 5.03 -25.47 5.06
CA SER A 18 4.05 -26.40 4.49
C SER A 18 3.46 -25.91 3.16
N TYR A 19 3.88 -24.73 2.66
CA TYR A 19 3.36 -24.14 1.43
C TYR A 19 3.55 -25.05 0.22
N LEU A 20 2.46 -25.40 -0.40
CA LEU A 20 2.44 -26.07 -1.69
C LEU A 20 1.97 -25.07 -2.76
N ALA A 21 2.74 -24.92 -3.83
CA ALA A 21 2.37 -24.04 -4.93
C ALA A 21 0.99 -24.42 -5.48
N PRO A 22 -0.01 -23.54 -5.44
CA PRO A 22 -1.34 -23.86 -5.92
C PRO A 22 -1.34 -23.96 -7.46
N VAL A 23 -2.28 -24.74 -8.00
CA VAL A 23 -2.48 -24.84 -9.46
C VAL A 23 -3.02 -23.51 -10.04
N ASN A 24 -3.84 -22.79 -9.26
CA ASN A 24 -4.39 -21.47 -9.59
C ASN A 24 -4.03 -20.50 -8.48
N SER A 25 -3.75 -19.27 -8.83
CA SER A 25 -3.42 -18.19 -7.88
C SER A 25 -4.02 -16.87 -8.34
N ASP A 26 -4.80 -16.25 -7.48
CA ASP A 26 -5.34 -14.90 -7.76
C ASP A 26 -4.22 -13.87 -7.97
N ASP A 27 -3.06 -14.05 -7.32
CA ASP A 27 -1.89 -13.19 -7.51
C ASP A 27 -1.30 -13.30 -8.94
N TRP A 28 -1.59 -14.41 -9.65
CA TRP A 28 -1.27 -14.59 -11.05
C TRP A 28 -2.44 -14.21 -11.96
N ASP A 29 -3.63 -14.75 -11.70
CA ASP A 29 -4.77 -14.68 -12.64
C ASP A 29 -5.36 -13.26 -12.72
N GLU A 30 -5.52 -12.57 -11.59
CA GLU A 30 -6.12 -11.24 -11.57
C GLU A 30 -5.30 -10.18 -12.33
N PRO A 31 -3.97 -10.07 -12.17
CA PRO A 31 -3.20 -9.12 -12.96
C PRO A 31 -3.34 -9.34 -14.48
N TRP A 32 -3.38 -10.59 -14.94
CA TRP A 32 -3.53 -10.89 -16.36
C TRP A 32 -4.88 -10.45 -16.94
N LYS A 33 -5.96 -10.52 -16.19
CA LYS A 33 -7.28 -9.99 -16.61
C LYS A 33 -7.21 -8.49 -16.86
N PHE A 34 -6.53 -7.77 -15.96
CA PHE A 34 -6.36 -6.30 -16.11
C PHE A 34 -5.39 -5.94 -17.23
N ILE A 35 -4.28 -6.68 -17.40
CA ILE A 35 -3.34 -6.49 -18.51
C ILE A 35 -4.07 -6.69 -19.85
N GLN A 36 -4.89 -7.73 -19.97
CA GLN A 36 -5.71 -7.98 -21.15
C GLN A 36 -6.66 -6.80 -21.45
N SER A 37 -7.38 -6.32 -20.43
CA SER A 37 -8.34 -5.24 -20.57
C SER A 37 -7.68 -3.91 -20.95
N THR A 38 -6.55 -3.58 -20.34
CA THR A 38 -5.80 -2.34 -20.63
C THR A 38 -5.15 -2.40 -22.01
N SER A 39 -4.58 -3.56 -22.40
CA SER A 39 -4.02 -3.75 -23.75
C SER A 39 -5.10 -3.69 -24.84
N TYR A 40 -6.32 -4.17 -24.54
CA TYR A 40 -7.46 -4.04 -25.46
C TYR A 40 -7.87 -2.57 -25.63
N LEU A 41 -7.94 -1.79 -24.54
CA LEU A 41 -8.23 -0.37 -24.59
C LEU A 41 -7.18 0.38 -25.43
N LEU A 42 -5.89 0.13 -25.17
CA LEU A 42 -4.79 0.77 -25.92
C LEU A 42 -4.88 0.48 -27.40
N LYS A 43 -5.10 -0.80 -27.78
CA LYS A 43 -5.30 -1.19 -29.18
C LYS A 43 -6.48 -0.46 -29.81
N LYS A 44 -7.63 -0.40 -29.11
CA LYS A 44 -8.81 0.31 -29.63
C LYS A 44 -8.61 1.82 -29.73
N ALA A 45 -7.86 2.40 -28.81
CA ALA A 45 -7.49 3.81 -28.89
C ALA A 45 -6.64 4.12 -30.14
N GLU A 46 -5.66 3.26 -30.44
CA GLU A 46 -4.85 3.38 -31.67
C GLU A 46 -5.71 3.23 -32.94
N GLU A 47 -6.62 2.26 -32.97
CA GLU A 47 -7.51 2.01 -34.11
C GLU A 47 -8.57 3.12 -34.28
N SER A 48 -8.87 3.92 -33.26
CA SER A 48 -9.93 4.94 -33.28
C SER A 48 -9.62 6.14 -34.16
N GLY A 49 -8.34 6.46 -34.36
CA GLY A 49 -7.87 7.66 -35.04
C GLY A 49 -8.10 8.96 -34.24
N LEU A 50 -8.52 8.86 -32.96
CA LEU A 50 -8.69 10.01 -32.08
C LEU A 50 -7.33 10.56 -31.62
N THR A 51 -7.27 11.86 -31.41
CA THR A 51 -6.07 12.56 -30.94
C THR A 51 -5.85 12.36 -29.45
N ASP A 52 -4.66 12.68 -28.94
CA ASP A 52 -4.38 12.64 -27.50
C ASP A 52 -5.18 13.69 -26.71
N ASP A 53 -5.62 14.78 -27.33
CA ASP A 53 -6.54 15.73 -26.70
C ASP A 53 -7.91 15.10 -26.42
N GLU A 54 -8.34 14.16 -27.25
CA GLU A 54 -9.65 13.51 -27.14
C GLU A 54 -9.63 12.26 -26.25
N ILE A 55 -8.56 11.46 -26.31
CA ILE A 55 -8.51 10.15 -25.65
C ILE A 55 -7.24 9.93 -24.81
N GLY A 56 -6.31 10.88 -24.76
CA GLY A 56 -5.01 10.73 -24.12
C GLY A 56 -5.09 10.33 -22.65
N ARG A 57 -6.01 10.92 -21.89
CA ARG A 57 -6.23 10.55 -20.50
C ARG A 57 -6.58 9.07 -20.32
N TRP A 58 -7.44 8.53 -21.16
CA TRP A 58 -7.85 7.12 -21.10
C TRP A 58 -6.69 6.19 -21.48
N LYS A 59 -5.90 6.58 -22.49
CA LYS A 59 -4.67 5.87 -22.85
C LYS A 59 -3.68 5.86 -21.67
N ALA A 60 -3.50 7.01 -21.02
CA ALA A 60 -2.61 7.16 -19.88
C ALA A 60 -3.04 6.30 -18.68
N GLU A 61 -4.32 6.29 -18.35
CA GLU A 61 -4.85 5.41 -17.30
C GLU A 61 -4.63 3.92 -17.68
N ALA A 62 -4.81 3.55 -18.94
CA ALA A 62 -4.56 2.17 -19.38
C ALA A 62 -3.07 1.80 -19.26
N HIS A 63 -2.14 2.67 -19.67
CA HIS A 63 -0.70 2.48 -19.46
C HIS A 63 -0.36 2.34 -17.98
N PHE A 64 -0.87 3.24 -17.15
CA PHE A 64 -0.66 3.18 -15.70
C PHE A 64 -1.12 1.85 -15.10
N PHE A 65 -2.35 1.41 -15.39
CA PHE A 65 -2.88 0.18 -14.81
C PHE A 65 -2.24 -1.08 -15.42
N ARG A 66 -1.75 -1.04 -16.66
CA ARG A 66 -0.94 -2.13 -17.21
C ARG A 66 0.39 -2.24 -16.47
N ALA A 67 1.09 -1.13 -16.30
CA ALA A 67 2.31 -1.04 -15.51
C ALA A 67 2.10 -1.53 -14.07
N TYR A 68 1.04 -1.09 -13.40
CA TYR A 68 0.70 -1.50 -12.04
C TYR A 68 0.47 -3.02 -11.92
N ASN A 69 -0.21 -3.64 -12.88
CA ASN A 69 -0.47 -5.07 -12.85
C ASN A 69 0.76 -5.90 -13.20
N TYR A 70 1.61 -5.45 -14.13
CA TYR A 70 2.93 -6.05 -14.33
C TYR A 70 3.81 -5.93 -13.08
N TRP A 71 3.77 -4.80 -12.39
CA TRP A 71 4.46 -4.63 -11.11
C TRP A 71 3.97 -5.62 -10.04
N LYS A 72 2.66 -5.89 -9.97
CA LYS A 72 2.13 -6.96 -9.10
C LYS A 72 2.74 -8.31 -9.44
N LEU A 73 2.80 -8.68 -10.70
CA LEU A 73 3.41 -9.94 -11.15
C LEU A 73 4.90 -10.03 -10.81
N VAL A 74 5.68 -8.97 -11.08
CA VAL A 74 7.12 -8.96 -10.81
C VAL A 74 7.41 -9.20 -9.32
N LYS A 75 6.66 -8.60 -8.42
CA LYS A 75 6.87 -8.78 -6.97
C LYS A 75 6.76 -10.24 -6.50
N PHE A 76 5.93 -11.04 -7.13
CA PHE A 76 5.72 -12.43 -6.73
C PHE A 76 6.49 -13.43 -7.60
N TYR A 77 6.70 -13.11 -8.87
CA TYR A 77 7.17 -14.08 -9.85
C TYR A 77 8.48 -13.69 -10.56
N GLY A 78 9.00 -12.47 -10.31
CA GLY A 78 10.13 -11.96 -11.07
C GLY A 78 9.77 -11.73 -12.54
N GLY A 79 10.60 -12.20 -13.47
CA GLY A 79 10.29 -12.15 -14.90
C GLY A 79 9.03 -12.94 -15.25
N VAL A 80 8.21 -12.41 -16.15
CA VAL A 80 6.95 -13.00 -16.66
C VAL A 80 6.85 -12.80 -18.18
N PRO A 81 5.93 -13.46 -18.90
CA PRO A 81 5.72 -13.17 -20.32
C PRO A 81 5.40 -11.69 -20.57
N LYS A 82 6.08 -11.07 -21.51
CA LYS A 82 5.77 -9.70 -21.95
C LYS A 82 4.68 -9.75 -23.03
N ILE A 83 3.46 -9.33 -22.67
CA ILE A 83 2.29 -9.31 -23.55
C ILE A 83 1.81 -7.88 -23.71
N GLU A 84 1.96 -7.33 -24.89
CA GLU A 84 1.62 -5.92 -25.19
C GLU A 84 0.27 -5.76 -25.88
N ILE A 85 -0.23 -6.84 -26.48
CA ILE A 85 -1.47 -6.85 -27.27
C ILE A 85 -2.54 -7.70 -26.59
N PRO A 86 -3.83 -7.42 -26.82
CA PRO A 86 -4.88 -8.28 -26.32
C PRO A 86 -4.82 -9.65 -27.04
N LEU A 87 -4.91 -10.72 -26.26
CA LEU A 87 -4.87 -12.08 -26.75
C LEU A 87 -6.27 -12.67 -26.96
N ASN A 88 -6.38 -13.63 -27.85
CA ASN A 88 -7.52 -14.51 -28.00
C ASN A 88 -7.06 -15.99 -27.99
N THR A 89 -7.98 -16.92 -28.03
CA THR A 89 -7.69 -18.36 -27.91
C THR A 89 -6.79 -18.94 -29.01
N SER A 90 -6.59 -18.21 -30.11
CA SER A 90 -5.72 -18.62 -31.23
C SER A 90 -4.40 -17.82 -31.28
N SER A 91 -4.16 -16.93 -30.31
CA SER A 91 -2.95 -16.11 -30.31
C SER A 91 -1.71 -16.96 -29.96
N GLU A 92 -0.70 -16.93 -30.83
CA GLU A 92 0.58 -17.62 -30.60
C GLU A 92 1.29 -17.11 -29.34
N GLN A 93 1.08 -15.84 -28.98
CA GLN A 93 1.63 -15.19 -27.79
C GLN A 93 1.16 -15.81 -26.46
N LEU A 94 0.14 -16.68 -26.46
CA LEU A 94 -0.23 -17.48 -25.29
C LEU A 94 0.91 -18.39 -24.82
N TYR A 95 1.82 -18.74 -25.71
CA TYR A 95 2.97 -19.60 -25.44
C TYR A 95 4.30 -18.84 -25.34
N THR A 96 4.23 -17.50 -25.19
CA THR A 96 5.43 -16.67 -25.02
C THR A 96 6.17 -17.09 -23.75
N PRO A 97 7.48 -17.35 -23.83
CA PRO A 97 8.29 -17.66 -22.65
C PRO A 97 8.36 -16.45 -21.72
N ARG A 98 8.83 -16.68 -20.49
CA ARG A 98 9.11 -15.59 -19.55
C ARG A 98 10.20 -14.68 -20.10
N SER A 99 9.96 -13.39 -20.05
CA SER A 99 11.00 -12.36 -20.17
C SER A 99 11.79 -12.27 -18.87
N SER A 100 12.97 -11.67 -18.91
CA SER A 100 13.74 -11.37 -17.71
C SER A 100 12.99 -10.34 -16.82
N GLN A 101 13.32 -10.31 -15.54
CA GLN A 101 12.77 -9.29 -14.62
C GLN A 101 13.09 -7.89 -15.15
N GLN A 102 14.33 -7.65 -15.57
CA GLN A 102 14.76 -6.38 -16.14
C GLN A 102 13.89 -5.94 -17.33
N GLU A 103 13.65 -6.82 -18.30
CA GLU A 103 12.80 -6.49 -19.45
C GLU A 103 11.37 -6.09 -19.07
N ILE A 104 10.82 -6.72 -18.03
CA ILE A 104 9.49 -6.35 -17.53
C ILE A 104 9.53 -5.04 -16.76
N ILE A 105 10.56 -4.78 -15.97
CA ILE A 105 10.74 -3.50 -15.27
C ILE A 105 10.89 -2.34 -16.28
N ASP A 106 11.71 -2.53 -17.31
CA ASP A 106 11.86 -1.53 -18.37
C ASP A 106 10.53 -1.26 -19.09
N PHE A 107 9.74 -2.30 -19.33
CA PHE A 107 8.41 -2.17 -19.91
C PHE A 107 7.43 -1.43 -18.97
N ILE A 108 7.47 -1.69 -17.66
CA ILE A 108 6.69 -0.95 -16.66
C ILE A 108 7.06 0.53 -16.67
N ILE A 109 8.35 0.85 -16.69
CA ILE A 109 8.85 2.23 -16.70
C ILE A 109 8.44 2.93 -18.00
N ASP A 110 8.54 2.28 -19.15
CA ASP A 110 8.09 2.82 -20.44
C ASP A 110 6.58 3.13 -20.45
N ASP A 111 5.76 2.24 -19.92
CA ASP A 111 4.32 2.50 -19.77
C ASP A 111 4.03 3.70 -18.86
N LEU A 112 4.77 3.83 -17.76
CA LEU A 112 4.62 5.00 -16.86
C LEU A 112 5.10 6.28 -17.53
N ASP A 113 6.17 6.25 -18.32
CA ASP A 113 6.66 7.42 -19.05
C ASP A 113 5.68 7.88 -20.15
N LYS A 114 4.93 6.96 -20.75
CA LYS A 114 3.83 7.27 -21.65
C LYS A 114 2.61 7.84 -20.91
N ALA A 115 2.36 7.37 -19.69
CA ALA A 115 1.22 7.82 -18.89
C ALA A 115 1.41 9.22 -18.29
N ILE A 116 2.59 9.51 -17.72
CA ILE A 116 2.88 10.73 -16.95
C ILE A 116 2.46 12.02 -17.67
N PRO A 117 2.83 12.27 -18.93
CA PRO A 117 2.51 13.54 -19.60
C PRO A 117 1.02 13.72 -19.93
N LEU A 118 0.24 12.64 -20.00
CA LEU A 118 -1.17 12.66 -20.40
C LEU A 118 -2.13 12.58 -19.21
N LEU A 119 -1.63 12.26 -18.00
CA LEU A 119 -2.43 12.23 -16.78
C LEU A 119 -2.65 13.64 -16.21
N PRO A 120 -3.82 13.91 -15.62
CA PRO A 120 -4.07 15.17 -14.93
C PRO A 120 -3.21 15.31 -13.67
N LYS A 121 -2.94 16.56 -13.27
CA LYS A 121 -2.45 16.85 -11.92
C LYS A 121 -3.57 16.67 -10.90
N GLN A 122 -3.20 16.48 -9.62
CA GLN A 122 -4.17 16.34 -8.54
C GLN A 122 -5.13 17.53 -8.45
N SER A 123 -4.60 18.75 -8.61
CA SER A 123 -5.37 20.00 -8.58
C SER A 123 -6.35 20.18 -9.76
N GLN A 124 -6.27 19.35 -10.79
CA GLN A 124 -7.15 19.39 -11.95
C GLN A 124 -8.34 18.42 -11.85
N LEU A 125 -8.35 17.56 -10.82
CA LEU A 125 -9.46 16.62 -10.60
C LEU A 125 -10.68 17.36 -10.05
N THR A 126 -11.86 17.02 -10.57
CA THR A 126 -13.13 17.40 -9.94
C THR A 126 -13.44 16.54 -8.72
N THR A 127 -14.42 16.93 -7.92
CA THR A 127 -14.82 16.14 -6.73
C THR A 127 -15.26 14.72 -7.11
N GLU A 128 -15.91 14.55 -8.25
CA GLU A 128 -16.38 13.26 -8.76
C GLU A 128 -15.23 12.39 -9.28
N GLU A 129 -14.08 12.98 -9.55
CA GLU A 129 -12.89 12.31 -10.08
C GLU A 129 -11.86 11.99 -9.00
N LEU A 130 -12.07 12.42 -7.76
CA LEU A 130 -11.18 12.10 -6.66
C LEU A 130 -10.99 10.57 -6.53
N GLY A 131 -9.73 10.15 -6.44
CA GLY A 131 -9.34 8.74 -6.45
C GLY A 131 -8.98 8.18 -7.83
N ARG A 132 -9.17 8.93 -8.93
CA ARG A 132 -8.63 8.55 -10.24
C ARG A 132 -7.12 8.76 -10.32
N THR A 133 -6.51 8.11 -11.27
CA THR A 133 -5.06 8.18 -11.48
C THR A 133 -4.60 9.56 -11.90
N THR A 134 -3.54 10.05 -11.29
CA THR A 134 -2.93 11.34 -11.53
C THR A 134 -1.47 11.20 -11.99
N GLN A 135 -0.91 12.28 -12.51
CA GLN A 135 0.52 12.38 -12.81
C GLN A 135 1.38 12.02 -11.59
N GLY A 136 0.99 12.48 -10.39
CA GLY A 136 1.71 12.18 -9.15
C GLY A 136 1.64 10.71 -8.76
N ALA A 137 0.51 10.03 -8.99
CA ALA A 137 0.40 8.59 -8.76
C ALA A 137 1.35 7.80 -9.67
N ALA A 138 1.46 8.21 -10.95
CA ALA A 138 2.37 7.57 -11.90
C ALA A 138 3.84 7.81 -11.56
N LEU A 139 4.21 9.03 -11.17
CA LEU A 139 5.56 9.35 -10.69
C LEU A 139 5.93 8.55 -9.42
N ALA A 140 5.00 8.44 -8.48
CA ALA A 140 5.22 7.66 -7.25
C ALA A 140 5.40 6.15 -7.55
N LEU A 141 4.62 5.60 -8.47
CA LEU A 141 4.78 4.20 -8.89
C LEU A 141 6.12 4.01 -9.61
N LYS A 142 6.50 4.92 -10.52
CA LYS A 142 7.81 4.89 -11.20
C LYS A 142 8.96 4.93 -10.20
N ALA A 143 8.92 5.85 -9.24
CA ALA A 143 9.94 5.94 -8.19
C ALA A 143 10.06 4.63 -7.40
N ARG A 144 8.93 4.01 -7.02
CA ARG A 144 8.90 2.75 -6.27
C ARG A 144 9.45 1.58 -7.08
N VAL A 145 9.03 1.43 -8.33
CA VAL A 145 9.49 0.35 -9.23
C VAL A 145 10.98 0.48 -9.50
N SER A 146 11.44 1.68 -9.85
CA SER A 146 12.84 1.95 -10.12
C SER A 146 13.73 1.75 -8.89
N LEU A 147 13.27 2.17 -7.70
CA LEU A 147 14.01 1.93 -6.45
C LEU A 147 14.12 0.43 -6.14
N TYR A 148 13.04 -0.32 -6.33
CA TYR A 148 13.06 -1.77 -6.12
C TYR A 148 14.08 -2.44 -7.04
N GLU A 149 14.03 -2.17 -8.34
CA GLU A 149 14.98 -2.79 -9.28
C GLU A 149 16.40 -2.33 -9.04
N GLY A 150 16.63 -1.03 -8.78
CA GLY A 150 17.94 -0.52 -8.48
C GLY A 150 18.56 -1.15 -7.23
N THR A 151 17.77 -1.39 -6.17
CA THR A 151 18.24 -2.11 -4.99
C THR A 151 18.40 -3.61 -5.25
N TRP A 152 17.50 -4.23 -6.01
CA TRP A 152 17.65 -5.61 -6.45
C TRP A 152 18.96 -5.83 -7.19
N GLU A 153 19.21 -5.07 -8.25
CA GLU A 153 20.46 -5.09 -9.02
C GLU A 153 21.71 -4.89 -8.13
N LYS A 154 21.66 -3.92 -7.25
CA LYS A 154 22.77 -3.61 -6.33
C LYS A 154 23.14 -4.78 -5.43
N TYR A 155 22.16 -5.48 -4.89
CA TYR A 155 22.40 -6.58 -3.94
C TYR A 155 22.56 -7.95 -4.61
N HIS A 156 22.18 -8.08 -5.88
CA HIS A 156 22.31 -9.30 -6.67
C HIS A 156 23.35 -9.20 -7.79
N GLN A 157 24.28 -8.25 -7.67
CA GLN A 157 25.41 -8.10 -8.59
C GLN A 157 25.00 -7.77 -10.05
N GLY A 158 23.90 -7.09 -10.23
CA GLY A 158 23.50 -6.55 -11.52
C GLY A 158 24.33 -5.32 -11.93
N SER A 159 24.22 -4.92 -13.19
CA SER A 159 25.04 -3.83 -13.76
C SER A 159 24.31 -2.49 -13.87
N ASN A 160 22.97 -2.46 -13.66
CA ASN A 160 22.13 -1.29 -13.94
C ASN A 160 21.61 -0.59 -12.68
N ALA A 161 22.14 -0.95 -11.50
CA ALA A 161 21.68 -0.43 -10.20
C ALA A 161 21.59 1.10 -10.17
N ASP A 162 22.67 1.79 -10.57
CA ASP A 162 22.74 3.26 -10.51
C ASP A 162 21.72 3.92 -11.47
N MET A 163 21.48 3.34 -12.64
CA MET A 163 20.49 3.83 -13.61
C MET A 163 19.08 3.81 -13.01
N TYR A 164 18.68 2.70 -12.39
CA TYR A 164 17.35 2.58 -11.78
C TYR A 164 17.24 3.45 -10.52
N ILE A 165 18.27 3.53 -9.69
CA ILE A 165 18.30 4.42 -8.52
C ILE A 165 18.15 5.87 -8.96
N GLN A 166 18.84 6.29 -10.02
CA GLN A 166 18.72 7.65 -10.55
C GLN A 166 17.29 7.90 -11.08
N SER A 167 16.71 6.95 -11.83
CA SER A 167 15.32 7.03 -12.27
C SER A 167 14.33 7.19 -11.11
N ALA A 168 14.59 6.50 -9.99
CA ALA A 168 13.77 6.64 -8.78
C ALA A 168 13.90 8.04 -8.17
N ILE A 169 15.12 8.57 -8.09
CA ILE A 169 15.41 9.92 -7.58
C ILE A 169 14.70 10.96 -8.44
N ASP A 170 14.86 10.88 -9.76
CA ASP A 170 14.28 11.84 -10.70
C ASP A 170 12.73 11.86 -10.62
N ALA A 171 12.11 10.68 -10.55
CA ALA A 171 10.66 10.58 -10.41
C ALA A 171 10.15 11.10 -9.05
N ALA A 172 10.85 10.80 -7.96
CA ALA A 172 10.52 11.31 -6.64
C ALA A 172 10.73 12.83 -6.55
N GLN A 173 11.81 13.35 -7.12
CA GLN A 173 12.09 14.79 -7.16
C GLN A 173 11.02 15.54 -7.97
N ALA A 174 10.63 15.01 -9.14
CA ALA A 174 9.56 15.60 -9.95
C ALA A 174 8.23 15.66 -9.18
N LEU A 175 7.91 14.62 -8.38
CA LEU A 175 6.74 14.61 -7.50
C LEU A 175 6.81 15.71 -6.43
N VAL A 176 7.95 15.85 -5.75
CA VAL A 176 8.16 16.89 -4.73
C VAL A 176 8.08 18.29 -5.35
N ASP A 177 8.71 18.49 -6.50
CA ASP A 177 8.75 19.79 -7.19
C ASP A 177 7.38 20.21 -7.76
N SER A 178 6.48 19.25 -7.98
CA SER A 178 5.12 19.52 -8.43
C SER A 178 4.32 20.37 -7.44
N LYS A 179 4.63 20.25 -6.12
CA LYS A 179 3.91 20.89 -5.00
C LYS A 179 2.41 20.58 -4.94
N GLU A 180 2.00 19.54 -5.64
CA GLU A 180 0.60 19.06 -5.63
C GLU A 180 0.27 18.34 -4.31
N TYR A 181 1.29 17.80 -3.63
CA TYR A 181 1.17 16.96 -2.45
C TYR A 181 1.87 17.57 -1.24
N ALA A 182 1.38 17.26 -0.06
CA ALA A 182 1.95 17.72 1.21
C ALA A 182 1.63 16.74 2.33
N LEU A 183 2.48 16.68 3.35
CA LEU A 183 2.22 15.86 4.54
C LEU A 183 0.96 16.35 5.25
N PHE A 184 0.12 15.43 5.70
CA PHE A 184 -1.06 15.70 6.49
C PHE A 184 -0.67 16.15 7.91
N ARG A 185 -1.06 17.37 8.30
CA ARG A 185 -0.70 17.98 9.58
C ARG A 185 -1.87 18.60 10.33
N ASP A 186 -3.08 18.43 9.85
CA ASP A 186 -4.28 19.15 10.30
C ASP A 186 -4.76 18.74 11.70
N LYS A 187 -4.24 17.63 12.23
CA LYS A 187 -4.56 17.08 13.55
C LYS A 187 -3.37 17.15 14.53
N GLY A 188 -2.36 17.96 14.23
CA GLY A 188 -1.18 18.13 15.10
C GLY A 188 -0.47 16.80 15.34
N LYS A 189 -0.28 16.43 16.61
CA LYS A 189 0.42 15.19 16.98
C LYS A 189 -0.29 13.93 16.52
N GLU A 190 -1.59 13.96 16.34
CA GLU A 190 -2.41 12.81 15.93
C GLU A 190 -2.58 12.68 14.41
N SER A 191 -1.96 13.56 13.63
CA SER A 191 -2.12 13.59 12.17
C SER A 191 -1.82 12.23 11.52
N TYR A 192 -0.82 11.50 12.02
CA TYR A 192 -0.46 10.19 11.48
C TYR A 192 -1.57 9.14 11.66
N LYS A 193 -2.31 9.17 12.80
CA LYS A 193 -3.49 8.32 13.03
C LYS A 193 -4.62 8.70 12.07
N TYR A 194 -4.97 9.98 12.04
CA TYR A 194 -6.08 10.48 11.23
C TYR A 194 -5.85 10.40 9.71
N LEU A 195 -4.60 10.37 9.26
CA LEU A 195 -4.26 10.13 7.85
C LEU A 195 -4.79 8.78 7.35
N HIS A 196 -4.90 7.78 8.22
CA HIS A 196 -5.22 6.40 7.87
C HIS A 196 -6.67 5.98 8.14
N ILE A 197 -7.53 6.96 8.44
CA ILE A 197 -8.97 6.79 8.61
C ILE A 197 -9.70 7.86 7.77
N LEU A 198 -11.03 7.92 7.86
CA LEU A 198 -11.88 8.76 7.01
C LEU A 198 -11.42 10.22 6.87
N GLU A 199 -10.89 10.83 7.94
CA GLU A 199 -10.42 12.22 7.92
C GLU A 199 -9.20 12.45 7.03
N GLY A 200 -8.44 11.40 6.73
CA GLY A 200 -7.29 11.46 5.85
C GLY A 200 -7.60 11.27 4.36
N ASP A 201 -8.81 10.85 4.01
CA ASP A 201 -9.19 10.45 2.66
C ASP A 201 -8.96 11.54 1.60
N ASP A 202 -9.23 12.80 1.94
CA ASP A 202 -9.05 13.95 1.06
C ASP A 202 -7.74 14.70 1.32
N SER A 203 -6.82 14.09 2.07
CA SER A 203 -5.53 14.68 2.40
C SER A 203 -4.65 14.80 1.15
N LYS A 204 -3.87 15.88 1.09
CA LYS A 204 -2.84 16.06 0.05
C LYS A 204 -1.68 15.05 0.15
N GLU A 205 -1.61 14.23 1.19
CA GLU A 205 -0.63 13.15 1.31
C GLU A 205 -1.02 11.92 0.50
N VAL A 206 -2.32 11.75 0.20
CA VAL A 206 -2.83 10.61 -0.57
C VAL A 206 -2.55 10.80 -2.06
N LEU A 207 -1.74 9.91 -2.62
CA LEU A 207 -1.36 9.92 -4.04
C LEU A 207 -2.36 9.18 -4.93
N LEU A 208 -2.84 8.04 -4.45
CA LEU A 208 -3.86 7.21 -5.11
C LEU A 208 -4.53 6.35 -4.05
N ALA A 209 -5.84 6.40 -3.98
CA ALA A 209 -6.61 5.58 -3.05
C ALA A 209 -7.81 4.94 -3.75
N ARG A 210 -8.12 3.71 -3.36
CA ARG A 210 -9.42 3.13 -3.66
C ARG A 210 -10.44 3.78 -2.73
N ARG A 211 -11.41 4.50 -3.32
CA ARG A 211 -12.47 5.16 -2.55
C ARG A 211 -13.56 4.17 -2.20
N TYR A 212 -14.00 4.22 -0.95
CA TYR A 212 -15.12 3.42 -0.45
C TYR A 212 -16.33 4.30 -0.21
N TYR A 213 -17.50 3.76 -0.44
CA TYR A 213 -18.78 4.48 -0.31
C TYR A 213 -19.81 3.60 0.39
N LYS A 214 -20.50 4.20 1.35
CA LYS A 214 -21.65 3.61 2.04
C LYS A 214 -22.63 2.99 1.03
N LEU A 215 -23.07 1.75 1.29
CA LEU A 215 -24.02 0.97 0.48
C LEU A 215 -23.56 0.64 -0.96
N ARG A 216 -22.31 0.91 -1.34
CA ARG A 216 -21.79 0.58 -2.68
C ARG A 216 -20.56 -0.30 -2.63
N VAL A 217 -19.51 0.19 -2.03
CA VAL A 217 -18.24 -0.54 -1.86
C VAL A 217 -17.76 -0.26 -0.45
N THR A 218 -17.80 -1.27 0.38
CA THR A 218 -17.44 -1.19 1.80
C THR A 218 -16.34 -2.19 2.13
N HIS A 219 -15.74 -2.05 3.29
CA HIS A 219 -14.85 -3.03 3.90
C HIS A 219 -15.10 -3.09 5.42
N ASN A 220 -14.50 -4.05 6.09
CA ASN A 220 -14.68 -4.29 7.52
C ASN A 220 -13.34 -4.24 8.29
N TRP A 221 -12.38 -3.46 7.82
CA TRP A 221 -11.02 -3.46 8.39
C TRP A 221 -11.00 -3.07 9.86
N THR A 222 -11.72 -2.03 10.29
CA THR A 222 -11.80 -1.62 11.70
C THR A 222 -12.20 -2.79 12.60
N ARG A 223 -13.25 -3.51 12.22
CA ARG A 223 -13.70 -4.69 12.95
C ARG A 223 -12.67 -5.82 12.94
N GLU A 224 -12.12 -6.15 11.78
CA GLU A 224 -11.13 -7.22 11.64
C GLU A 224 -9.87 -6.93 12.45
N LEU A 225 -9.36 -5.70 12.41
CA LEU A 225 -8.19 -5.29 13.18
C LEU A 225 -8.47 -5.34 14.69
N TRP A 226 -9.65 -4.91 15.12
CA TRP A 226 -10.07 -4.99 16.51
C TRP A 226 -10.08 -6.44 17.02
N PHE A 227 -10.58 -7.38 16.23
CA PHE A 227 -10.60 -8.79 16.58
C PHE A 227 -9.28 -9.52 16.31
N GLY A 228 -8.22 -8.81 16.02
CA GLY A 228 -6.87 -9.37 15.89
C GLY A 228 -6.61 -10.16 14.61
N ALA A 229 -7.32 -9.85 13.54
CA ALA A 229 -7.04 -10.44 12.22
C ALA A 229 -5.61 -10.15 11.74
N MET A 230 -5.07 -9.01 12.17
CA MET A 230 -3.65 -8.65 12.03
C MET A 230 -3.20 -7.93 13.29
N VAL A 231 -2.14 -8.40 13.90
CA VAL A 231 -1.56 -7.81 15.11
C VAL A 231 -0.10 -7.46 14.90
N PRO A 232 0.37 -6.32 15.46
CA PRO A 232 1.77 -5.96 15.37
C PRO A 232 2.64 -6.90 16.21
N THR A 233 3.88 -7.07 15.77
CA THR A 233 4.87 -7.88 16.50
C THR A 233 5.74 -7.01 17.41
N LYS A 234 6.46 -7.67 18.33
CA LYS A 234 7.50 -7.01 19.12
C LYS A 234 8.60 -6.43 18.23
N ASN A 235 8.92 -7.09 17.12
CA ASN A 235 9.90 -6.59 16.18
C ASN A 235 9.51 -5.22 15.62
N LEU A 236 8.24 -5.04 15.25
CA LEU A 236 7.74 -3.71 14.84
C LEU A 236 7.87 -2.69 15.97
N ALA A 237 7.53 -3.05 17.22
CA ALA A 237 7.66 -2.16 18.36
C ALA A 237 9.13 -1.73 18.59
N ASP A 238 10.05 -2.66 18.46
CA ASP A 238 11.49 -2.41 18.65
C ASP A 238 12.09 -1.53 17.53
N MET A 239 11.54 -1.56 16.32
CA MET A 239 11.99 -0.75 15.16
C MET A 239 11.70 0.75 15.30
N TYR A 240 10.74 1.16 16.13
CA TYR A 240 10.52 2.58 16.40
C TYR A 240 11.73 3.18 17.11
N LEU A 241 12.16 4.36 16.69
CA LEU A 241 13.27 5.07 17.33
C LEU A 241 12.82 5.73 18.62
N CYS A 242 13.76 6.06 19.50
CA CYS A 242 13.54 6.94 20.62
C CYS A 242 13.49 8.41 20.15
N ASN A 243 13.05 9.32 21.03
CA ASN A 243 12.90 10.75 20.73
C ASN A 243 14.22 11.46 20.37
N ASP A 244 15.35 10.84 20.67
CA ASP A 244 16.69 11.29 20.25
C ASP A 244 17.11 10.79 18.86
N GLY A 245 16.24 10.04 18.16
CA GLY A 245 16.48 9.45 16.85
C GLY A 245 17.34 8.18 16.88
N LEU A 246 17.64 7.63 18.05
CA LEU A 246 18.42 6.41 18.19
C LEU A 246 17.53 5.17 18.37
N PRO A 247 17.96 3.99 17.93
CA PRO A 247 17.28 2.73 18.22
C PRO A 247 17.38 2.38 19.71
N ILE A 248 16.50 1.49 20.17
CA ILE A 248 16.34 1.14 21.60
C ILE A 248 17.61 0.59 22.25
N ASP A 249 18.46 -0.08 21.50
CA ASP A 249 19.72 -0.66 21.97
C ASP A 249 20.82 0.40 22.17
N LYS A 250 20.63 1.62 21.67
CA LYS A 250 21.62 2.71 21.72
C LYS A 250 21.13 3.95 22.44
N SER A 251 19.82 4.10 22.61
CA SER A 251 19.25 5.31 23.23
C SER A 251 19.27 5.24 24.74
N PRO A 252 19.86 6.24 25.44
CA PRO A 252 19.75 6.36 26.89
C PRO A 252 18.33 6.75 27.37
N LEU A 253 17.45 7.14 26.44
CA LEU A 253 16.07 7.51 26.75
C LEU A 253 15.14 6.31 26.87
N PHE A 254 15.55 5.16 26.34
CA PHE A 254 14.73 3.94 26.39
C PHE A 254 14.56 3.46 27.84
N LYS A 255 13.30 3.27 28.25
CA LYS A 255 12.95 2.90 29.64
C LYS A 255 12.90 1.39 29.88
N GLY A 256 13.26 0.58 28.89
CA GLY A 256 13.25 -0.87 29.02
C GLY A 256 11.85 -1.47 29.10
N PHE A 257 11.76 -2.65 29.71
CA PHE A 257 10.55 -3.48 29.75
C PHE A 257 10.09 -3.80 31.19
N GLN A 258 10.40 -2.93 32.15
CA GLN A 258 10.08 -3.18 33.57
C GLN A 258 8.59 -3.06 33.86
N TYR A 259 7.90 -2.17 33.17
CA TYR A 259 6.47 -1.91 33.31
C TYR A 259 5.81 -2.01 31.94
N GLN A 260 4.51 -2.26 31.91
CA GLN A 260 3.73 -2.39 30.68
C GLN A 260 3.79 -1.17 29.76
N THR A 261 4.01 0.03 30.32
CA THR A 261 4.09 1.29 29.58
C THR A 261 5.52 1.67 29.19
N SER A 262 6.54 1.15 29.89
CA SER A 262 7.91 1.67 29.79
C SER A 262 8.51 1.55 28.38
N GLU A 263 8.15 0.51 27.62
CA GLU A 263 8.61 0.34 26.25
C GLU A 263 8.06 1.39 25.26
N PHE A 264 6.96 2.06 25.62
CA PHE A 264 6.33 3.12 24.81
C PHE A 264 6.81 4.53 25.20
N GLU A 265 7.52 4.67 26.31
CA GLU A 265 7.98 5.96 26.78
C GLU A 265 9.19 6.48 25.98
N ASN A 266 9.21 7.78 25.70
CA ASN A 266 10.28 8.46 24.96
C ASN A 266 10.52 7.89 23.55
N ARG A 267 9.50 7.38 22.91
CA ARG A 267 9.54 6.82 21.56
C ARG A 267 8.97 7.81 20.54
N ASP A 268 9.26 7.58 19.28
CA ASP A 268 8.62 8.27 18.16
C ASP A 268 7.10 8.29 18.36
N SER A 269 6.48 9.47 18.27
CA SER A 269 5.04 9.65 18.50
C SER A 269 4.14 8.82 17.58
N ARG A 270 4.66 8.35 16.43
CA ARG A 270 3.94 7.44 15.54
C ARG A 270 3.74 6.06 16.16
N MET A 271 4.55 5.68 17.15
CA MET A 271 4.38 4.41 17.85
C MET A 271 3.04 4.35 18.58
N GLU A 272 2.69 5.37 19.37
CA GLU A 272 1.41 5.44 20.10
C GLU A 272 0.19 5.60 19.19
N GLN A 273 0.41 6.00 17.93
CA GLN A 273 -0.61 6.09 16.89
C GLN A 273 -0.73 4.79 16.08
N THR A 274 0.25 3.92 16.18
CA THR A 274 0.25 2.58 15.54
C THR A 274 -0.23 1.50 16.51
N PHE A 275 0.14 1.62 17.78
CA PHE A 275 -0.21 0.68 18.85
C PHE A 275 -1.24 1.29 19.79
N ILE A 276 -2.13 0.45 20.29
CA ILE A 276 -2.93 0.82 21.47
C ILE A 276 -2.03 0.68 22.68
N VAL A 277 -1.63 1.80 23.29
CA VAL A 277 -0.73 1.80 24.45
C VAL A 277 -1.51 1.46 25.72
N PRO A 278 -0.94 0.70 26.68
CA PRO A 278 -1.57 0.40 27.95
C PRO A 278 -2.03 1.67 28.67
N GLY A 279 -3.27 1.69 29.13
CA GLY A 279 -3.85 2.83 29.82
C GLY A 279 -4.36 3.95 28.91
N SER A 280 -4.17 3.85 27.58
CA SER A 280 -4.81 4.79 26.65
C SER A 280 -6.31 4.50 26.57
N GLU A 281 -7.11 5.55 26.43
CA GLU A 281 -8.52 5.40 26.12
C GLU A 281 -8.70 5.19 24.62
N VAL A 282 -9.50 4.19 24.26
CA VAL A 282 -9.90 3.89 22.89
C VAL A 282 -11.42 3.85 22.84
N PHE A 283 -12.01 4.55 21.90
CA PHE A 283 -13.43 4.48 21.69
C PHE A 283 -13.77 3.22 20.89
N PHE A 284 -14.70 2.42 21.40
CA PHE A 284 -15.08 1.16 20.81
C PHE A 284 -16.54 0.82 21.12
N GLU A 285 -17.29 0.37 20.13
CA GLU A 285 -18.72 0.00 20.23
C GLU A 285 -19.57 1.08 20.94
N GLY A 286 -19.31 2.35 20.69
CA GLY A 286 -20.05 3.45 21.29
C GLY A 286 -19.68 3.77 22.73
N GLY A 287 -18.56 3.23 23.25
CA GLY A 287 -18.09 3.48 24.60
C GLY A 287 -16.56 3.64 24.69
N LEU A 288 -16.11 4.30 25.73
CA LEU A 288 -14.69 4.36 26.07
C LEU A 288 -14.24 3.03 26.68
N TRP A 289 -13.12 2.55 26.21
CA TRP A 289 -12.49 1.34 26.69
C TRP A 289 -11.01 1.59 26.98
N THR A 290 -10.53 1.06 28.11
CA THR A 290 -9.12 1.14 28.49
C THR A 290 -8.53 -0.27 28.47
N PRO A 291 -7.76 -0.64 27.45
CA PRO A 291 -7.20 -1.98 27.36
C PRO A 291 -6.21 -2.26 28.49
N THR A 292 -6.31 -3.46 29.06
CA THR A 292 -5.23 -4.04 29.84
C THR A 292 -4.25 -4.71 28.91
N TYR A 293 -3.01 -4.32 28.99
CA TYR A 293 -2.00 -4.74 28.05
C TYR A 293 -0.83 -5.45 28.77
N PRO A 294 -0.19 -6.44 28.20
CA PRO A 294 -0.53 -7.12 26.96
C PRO A 294 -1.82 -7.97 27.09
N GLY A 295 -2.68 -7.89 26.07
CA GLY A 295 -3.95 -8.60 26.06
C GLY A 295 -3.81 -10.03 25.62
N PHE A 296 -3.50 -10.95 26.52
CA PHE A 296 -3.42 -12.40 26.24
C PHE A 296 -4.71 -13.17 26.58
N VAL A 297 -5.64 -12.52 27.28
CA VAL A 297 -6.87 -13.15 27.76
C VAL A 297 -8.05 -12.21 27.59
N GLY A 298 -9.20 -12.76 27.24
CA GLY A 298 -10.45 -12.02 27.04
C GLY A 298 -10.68 -11.54 25.60
N ASN A 299 -11.65 -10.68 25.39
CA ASN A 299 -12.07 -10.22 24.05
C ASN A 299 -11.00 -9.37 23.33
N SER A 300 -10.07 -8.80 24.07
CA SER A 300 -8.94 -8.03 23.54
C SER A 300 -7.63 -8.83 23.45
N ALA A 301 -7.70 -10.14 23.65
CA ALA A 301 -6.53 -11.00 23.59
C ALA A 301 -5.98 -11.07 22.16
N THR A 302 -4.68 -10.78 22.02
CA THR A 302 -3.95 -10.94 20.78
C THR A 302 -2.81 -11.91 20.92
N ARG A 303 -2.41 -12.55 19.82
CA ARG A 303 -1.35 -13.59 19.85
C ARG A 303 0.03 -13.03 20.19
N THR A 304 0.26 -11.74 19.96
CA THR A 304 1.52 -11.05 20.26
C THR A 304 1.46 -10.26 21.57
N GLY A 305 0.28 -10.11 22.16
CA GLY A 305 0.03 -9.20 23.26
C GLY A 305 -0.14 -7.73 22.83
N TYR A 306 0.24 -7.36 21.61
CA TYR A 306 0.08 -6.02 21.07
C TYR A 306 -1.22 -5.87 20.32
N MET A 307 -1.79 -4.66 20.33
CA MET A 307 -2.98 -4.28 19.56
C MET A 307 -2.64 -3.14 18.61
N ILE A 308 -3.20 -3.19 17.41
CA ILE A 308 -3.03 -2.14 16.41
C ILE A 308 -4.06 -1.02 16.65
N ARG A 309 -3.62 0.23 16.52
CA ARG A 309 -4.46 1.43 16.52
C ARG A 309 -4.58 2.04 15.12
N LYS A 310 -3.51 1.92 14.34
CA LYS A 310 -3.46 2.40 12.95
C LYS A 310 -4.56 1.71 12.13
N PHE A 311 -5.28 2.46 11.31
CA PHE A 311 -6.46 2.04 10.55
C PHE A 311 -7.70 1.70 11.40
N LEU A 312 -7.66 1.93 12.71
CA LEU A 312 -8.81 1.73 13.58
C LEU A 312 -9.60 3.05 13.63
N ASP A 313 -10.78 3.06 13.06
CA ASP A 313 -11.67 4.22 13.16
C ASP A 313 -12.43 4.17 14.50
N GLU A 314 -11.97 5.02 15.43
CA GLU A 314 -12.55 5.11 16.78
C GLU A 314 -13.82 5.98 16.82
N THR A 315 -14.27 6.53 15.68
CA THR A 315 -15.47 7.36 15.61
C THR A 315 -16.72 6.57 15.26
N LEU A 316 -16.56 5.28 14.91
CA LEU A 316 -17.67 4.41 14.53
C LEU A 316 -18.56 4.09 15.74
N ASP A 317 -19.86 4.19 15.57
CA ASP A 317 -20.82 3.74 16.57
C ASP A 317 -20.98 2.21 16.60
N ALA A 318 -21.66 1.69 17.65
CA ALA A 318 -21.85 0.26 17.82
C ALA A 318 -22.62 -0.40 16.65
N ALA A 319 -23.56 0.31 16.04
CA ALA A 319 -24.35 -0.22 14.92
C ALA A 319 -23.48 -0.33 13.66
N GLN A 320 -22.63 0.66 13.38
CA GLN A 320 -21.66 0.65 12.29
C GLN A 320 -20.62 -0.45 12.48
N PHE A 321 -20.24 -0.74 13.72
CA PHE A 321 -19.25 -1.76 14.04
C PHE A 321 -19.80 -3.20 13.93
N ILE A 322 -21.04 -3.44 14.35
CA ILE A 322 -21.61 -4.80 14.52
C ILE A 322 -22.37 -5.32 13.31
N GLY A 323 -23.03 -4.49 12.55
CA GLY A 323 -24.04 -5.04 11.68
C GLY A 323 -24.30 -4.43 10.33
N GLU A 324 -24.12 -3.18 10.15
CA GLU A 324 -24.35 -2.53 8.86
C GLU A 324 -23.04 -1.95 8.39
N TYR A 325 -22.31 -2.74 7.62
CA TYR A 325 -20.99 -2.46 7.05
C TYR A 325 -21.01 -1.23 6.13
N ASP A 326 -21.13 -0.07 6.74
CA ASP A 326 -21.10 1.21 6.08
C ASP A 326 -19.82 1.99 6.44
N PHE A 327 -18.69 1.28 6.39
CA PHE A 327 -17.41 1.93 6.60
C PHE A 327 -17.05 2.77 5.38
N LYS A 328 -16.97 4.08 5.58
CA LYS A 328 -16.24 4.96 4.73
C LYS A 328 -14.76 4.89 5.16
N GLU A 329 -13.94 4.15 4.48
CA GLU A 329 -12.49 4.24 4.58
C GLU A 329 -11.89 4.15 3.18
#